data_1ef06f28b25e3f17a640cb7287d7ca93
#
_entry.id   1ef06f28b25e3f17a640cb7287d7ca93
#
_cell.length_a   1.000
_cell.length_b   1.000
_cell.length_c   1.000
_cell.angle_alpha   90.00
_cell.angle_beta   90.00
_cell.angle_gamma   90.00
#
_symmetry.space_group_name_H-M   'P 1'
#
loop_
_entity.id
_entity.type
_entity.pdbx_description
1 polymer ?
#
loop_
_entity_poly.entity_id
_entity_poly.type
_entity_poly.pdbx_seq_one_letter_code
_entity_poly.pdbx_strand_id
1 'polypeptide(L)'
;MKNPTFKIAAAAMMVAGAFATQTYAAGFQLSEQSAIQMGRAMAGAGIVGDDLSAVHYNPAGMTLLSGTRMQATGTWVAVNLDYESRDGSVTENGRLKGQIIPAGFITHQINDSLWAGLGLTVPYGMGTEFDENWGGMDRGTESMILTFDINPNLAWKV
;
A
#
# COMPACT_ATOMS: atom_id res chain seq x y z
N MET A 1 -0.47 42.98 -4.39
CA MET A 1 0.96 42.87 -4.09
C MET A 1 1.50 41.57 -4.72
N LYS A 2 2.32 41.68 -5.78
CA LYS A 2 2.85 40.51 -6.51
C LYS A 2 4.25 40.22 -5.96
N ASN A 3 4.32 39.39 -4.92
CA ASN A 3 5.61 39.04 -4.31
C ASN A 3 6.45 38.21 -5.29
N PRO A 4 7.57 38.72 -5.84
CA PRO A 4 8.37 38.00 -6.84
C PRO A 4 8.99 36.73 -6.27
N THR A 5 9.29 36.66 -4.98
CA THR A 5 9.81 35.47 -4.30
C THR A 5 8.82 34.31 -4.33
N PHE A 6 7.51 34.55 -4.21
CA PHE A 6 6.49 33.52 -4.31
C PHE A 6 6.41 32.90 -5.72
N LYS A 7 6.54 33.74 -6.76
CA LYS A 7 6.54 33.26 -8.14
C LYS A 7 7.79 32.43 -8.47
N ILE A 8 8.95 32.84 -7.94
CA ILE A 8 10.22 32.09 -8.12
C ILE A 8 10.15 30.75 -7.39
N ALA A 9 9.63 30.71 -6.14
CA ALA A 9 9.46 29.48 -5.41
C ALA A 9 8.46 28.52 -6.07
N ALA A 10 7.34 29.01 -6.59
CA ALA A 10 6.36 28.21 -7.31
C ALA A 10 6.93 27.67 -8.65
N ALA A 11 7.71 28.48 -9.39
CA ALA A 11 8.39 28.03 -10.58
C ALA A 11 9.46 26.98 -10.29
N ALA A 12 10.24 27.15 -9.20
CA ALA A 12 11.24 26.17 -8.79
C ALA A 12 10.62 24.83 -8.38
N MET A 13 9.47 24.85 -7.68
CA MET A 13 8.72 23.61 -7.35
C MET A 13 8.16 22.92 -8.59
N MET A 14 7.65 23.66 -9.58
CA MET A 14 7.17 23.07 -10.84
C MET A 14 8.31 22.44 -11.64
N VAL A 15 9.48 23.09 -11.68
CA VAL A 15 10.67 22.56 -12.37
C VAL A 15 11.21 21.32 -11.64
N ALA A 16 11.29 21.32 -10.31
CA ALA A 16 11.70 20.16 -9.52
C ALA A 16 10.76 18.97 -9.70
N GLY A 17 9.44 19.21 -9.80
CA GLY A 17 8.44 18.19 -10.11
C GLY A 17 8.56 17.60 -11.52
N ALA A 18 9.00 18.38 -12.51
CA ALA A 18 9.19 17.92 -13.87
C ALA A 18 10.42 17.00 -14.04
N PHE A 19 11.40 17.07 -13.15
CA PHE A 19 12.57 16.19 -13.13
C PHE A 19 12.44 15.00 -12.18
N ALA A 20 11.29 14.85 -11.48
CA ALA A 20 11.00 13.65 -10.74
C ALA A 20 10.88 12.48 -11.73
N THR A 21 11.96 11.74 -11.93
CA THR A 21 11.93 10.48 -12.67
C THR A 21 10.94 9.56 -11.97
N GLN A 22 9.95 9.08 -12.70
CA GLN A 22 9.04 8.06 -12.18
C GLN A 22 9.88 6.81 -11.87
N THR A 23 10.05 6.53 -10.59
CA THR A 23 10.64 5.28 -10.14
C THR A 23 9.57 4.19 -10.28
N TYR A 24 9.73 3.31 -11.27
CA TYR A 24 8.89 2.12 -11.45
C TYR A 24 9.27 1.03 -10.41
N ALA A 25 9.24 1.38 -9.13
CA ALA A 25 9.60 0.46 -8.05
C ALA A 25 8.40 -0.22 -7.39
N ALA A 26 7.17 0.01 -7.89
CA ALA A 26 5.93 -0.43 -7.27
C ALA A 26 5.41 -1.80 -7.74
N GLY A 27 6.23 -2.62 -8.40
CA GLY A 27 5.82 -3.92 -8.95
C GLY A 27 5.32 -4.93 -7.92
N PHE A 28 5.61 -4.72 -6.62
CA PHE A 28 5.21 -5.61 -5.52
C PHE A 28 4.40 -4.87 -4.46
N GLN A 29 3.89 -3.69 -4.79
CA GLN A 29 3.05 -2.92 -3.89
C GLN A 29 1.69 -3.59 -3.74
N LEU A 30 1.27 -3.73 -2.48
CA LEU A 30 -0.05 -4.22 -2.10
C LEU A 30 -0.92 -3.02 -1.73
N SER A 31 -1.93 -2.75 -2.54
CA SER A 31 -2.89 -1.68 -2.28
C SER A 31 -4.10 -2.14 -1.46
N GLU A 32 -4.22 -3.43 -1.18
CA GLU A 32 -5.37 -4.11 -0.59
C GLU A 32 -5.36 -4.05 0.95
N GLN A 33 -5.05 -2.87 1.52
CA GLN A 33 -4.94 -2.69 2.98
C GLN A 33 -6.30 -2.56 3.68
N SER A 34 -7.40 -2.41 2.94
CA SER A 34 -8.75 -2.28 3.49
C SER A 34 -9.79 -3.00 2.65
N ALA A 35 -10.58 -3.87 3.28
CA ALA A 35 -11.71 -4.55 2.63
C ALA A 35 -12.79 -3.54 2.18
N ILE A 36 -12.98 -2.45 2.93
CA ILE A 36 -13.93 -1.39 2.59
C ILE A 36 -13.49 -0.69 1.31
N GLN A 37 -12.20 -0.35 1.19
CA GLN A 37 -11.66 0.29 -0.01
C GLN A 37 -11.68 -0.65 -1.22
N MET A 38 -11.36 -1.91 -1.03
CA MET A 38 -11.45 -2.92 -2.09
C MET A 38 -12.89 -3.03 -2.61
N GLY A 39 -13.88 -3.05 -1.73
CA GLY A 39 -15.30 -3.07 -2.11
C GLY A 39 -15.74 -1.86 -2.96
N ARG A 40 -14.97 -0.76 -2.93
CA ARG A 40 -15.18 0.45 -3.73
C ARG A 40 -14.20 0.58 -4.89
N ALA A 41 -13.41 -0.43 -5.18
CA ALA A 41 -12.31 -0.35 -6.15
C ALA A 41 -11.38 0.84 -5.87
N MET A 42 -11.06 1.09 -4.59
CA MET A 42 -10.22 2.18 -4.05
C MET A 42 -10.80 3.59 -4.24
N ALA A 43 -12.05 3.71 -4.70
CA ALA A 43 -12.68 5.03 -4.86
C ALA A 43 -12.90 5.70 -3.49
N GLY A 44 -12.41 6.93 -3.33
CA GLY A 44 -12.54 7.69 -2.11
C GLY A 44 -11.64 7.23 -0.95
N ALA A 45 -10.54 6.54 -1.23
CA ALA A 45 -9.60 6.08 -0.23
C ALA A 45 -9.12 7.25 0.66
N GLY A 46 -9.41 7.15 1.97
CA GLY A 46 -9.00 8.13 2.96
C GLY A 46 -9.76 9.47 2.95
N ILE A 47 -10.88 9.61 2.22
CA ILE A 47 -11.64 10.86 2.15
C ILE A 47 -13.14 10.73 2.48
N VAL A 48 -13.66 9.51 2.63
CA VAL A 48 -15.10 9.29 2.87
C VAL A 48 -15.47 9.34 4.35
N GLY A 49 -14.54 9.05 5.25
CA GLY A 49 -14.76 9.14 6.71
C GLY A 49 -15.48 7.94 7.32
N ASP A 50 -15.49 6.79 6.66
CA ASP A 50 -16.12 5.55 7.13
C ASP A 50 -15.11 4.40 7.32
N ASP A 51 -13.85 4.63 6.95
CA ASP A 51 -12.79 3.63 6.92
C ASP A 51 -11.50 4.18 7.57
N LEU A 52 -10.98 3.45 8.53
CA LEU A 52 -9.79 3.86 9.29
C LEU A 52 -8.50 3.70 8.48
N SER A 53 -8.53 3.04 7.33
CA SER A 53 -7.39 2.99 6.41
C SER A 53 -6.98 4.37 5.87
N ALA A 54 -7.76 5.42 6.15
CA ALA A 54 -7.34 6.81 6.01
C ALA A 54 -5.97 7.07 6.65
N VAL A 55 -5.64 6.42 7.77
CA VAL A 55 -4.30 6.47 8.41
C VAL A 55 -3.19 6.13 7.41
N HIS A 56 -3.42 5.19 6.49
CA HIS A 56 -2.46 4.76 5.48
C HIS A 56 -2.55 5.57 4.19
N TYR A 57 -3.76 5.75 3.64
CA TYR A 57 -3.94 6.35 2.32
C TYR A 57 -3.95 7.89 2.33
N ASN A 58 -4.56 8.49 3.34
CA ASN A 58 -4.67 9.94 3.49
C ASN A 58 -4.93 10.30 4.95
N PRO A 59 -3.89 10.55 5.77
CA PRO A 59 -4.05 10.84 7.20
C PRO A 59 -4.96 12.03 7.51
N ALA A 60 -5.11 12.99 6.59
CA ALA A 60 -6.05 14.10 6.76
C ALA A 60 -7.51 13.60 6.90
N GLY A 61 -7.84 12.45 6.29
CA GLY A 61 -9.15 11.81 6.42
C GLY A 61 -9.50 11.37 7.85
N MET A 62 -8.52 11.24 8.74
CA MET A 62 -8.79 10.99 10.17
C MET A 62 -9.65 12.05 10.79
N THR A 63 -9.61 13.30 10.30
CA THR A 63 -10.43 14.42 10.82
C THR A 63 -11.94 14.22 10.63
N LEU A 64 -12.33 13.24 9.81
CA LEU A 64 -13.73 12.82 9.60
C LEU A 64 -14.19 11.73 10.57
N LEU A 65 -13.26 11.18 11.37
CA LEU A 65 -13.49 10.06 12.28
C LEU A 65 -13.57 10.55 13.72
N SER A 66 -14.76 10.60 14.29
CA SER A 66 -14.94 11.06 15.67
C SER A 66 -14.58 9.98 16.71
N GLY A 67 -14.07 10.43 17.86
CA GLY A 67 -13.77 9.56 19.02
C GLY A 67 -12.56 8.65 18.80
N THR A 68 -12.57 7.51 19.48
CA THR A 68 -11.57 6.44 19.33
C THR A 68 -12.16 5.30 18.52
N ARG A 69 -11.46 4.88 17.48
CA ARG A 69 -11.90 3.80 16.60
C ARG A 69 -10.76 2.84 16.31
N MET A 70 -11.10 1.57 16.11
CA MET A 70 -10.16 0.52 15.73
C MET A 70 -10.76 -0.30 14.58
N GLN A 71 -9.91 -0.71 13.66
CA GLN A 71 -10.26 -1.55 12.52
C GLN A 71 -9.13 -2.57 12.29
N ALA A 72 -9.50 -3.80 11.99
CA ALA A 72 -8.59 -4.82 11.50
C ALA A 72 -9.15 -5.43 10.23
N THR A 73 -8.28 -5.72 9.28
CA THR A 73 -8.60 -6.33 7.99
C THR A 73 -7.62 -7.46 7.70
N GLY A 74 -8.11 -8.53 7.11
CA GLY A 74 -7.27 -9.59 6.54
C GLY A 74 -7.68 -9.81 5.09
N THR A 75 -6.75 -9.63 4.17
CA THR A 75 -6.95 -9.88 2.74
C THR A 75 -6.27 -11.19 2.36
N TRP A 76 -7.03 -12.12 1.80
CA TRP A 76 -6.49 -13.36 1.26
C TRP A 76 -6.08 -13.14 -0.19
N VAL A 77 -4.80 -13.35 -0.47
CA VAL A 77 -4.23 -13.26 -1.82
C VAL A 77 -3.75 -14.63 -2.26
N ALA A 78 -4.22 -15.08 -3.40
CA ALA A 78 -3.75 -16.29 -4.07
C ALA A 78 -3.43 -15.95 -5.52
N VAL A 79 -2.23 -16.29 -5.95
CA VAL A 79 -1.75 -16.03 -7.32
C VAL A 79 -1.33 -17.34 -7.94
N ASN A 80 -1.83 -17.63 -9.13
CA ASN A 80 -1.34 -18.70 -9.98
C ASN A 80 -0.30 -18.12 -10.94
N LEU A 81 0.82 -18.80 -11.06
CA LEU A 81 1.92 -18.41 -11.94
C LEU A 81 2.20 -19.58 -12.87
N ASP A 82 2.21 -19.33 -14.16
CA ASP A 82 2.63 -20.31 -15.15
C ASP A 82 4.02 -19.92 -15.67
N TYR A 83 4.93 -20.87 -15.69
CA TYR A 83 6.24 -20.70 -16.26
C TYR A 83 6.35 -21.52 -17.53
N GLU A 84 6.77 -20.86 -18.59
CA GLU A 84 7.11 -21.51 -19.85
C GLU A 84 8.54 -21.09 -20.24
N SER A 85 9.40 -22.09 -20.52
CA SER A 85 10.74 -21.81 -21.01
C SER A 85 10.66 -21.22 -22.42
N ARG A 86 11.66 -20.41 -22.79
CA ARG A 86 11.68 -19.71 -24.09
C ARG A 86 11.63 -20.64 -25.32
N ASP A 87 12.11 -21.87 -25.16
CA ASP A 87 12.10 -22.94 -26.18
C ASP A 87 10.87 -23.85 -26.09
N GLY A 88 9.97 -23.60 -25.13
CA GLY A 88 8.77 -24.39 -24.89
C GLY A 88 9.04 -25.79 -24.31
N SER A 89 10.28 -26.10 -23.94
CA SER A 89 10.66 -27.43 -23.47
C SER A 89 10.21 -27.73 -22.03
N VAL A 90 9.98 -26.67 -21.24
CA VAL A 90 9.55 -26.77 -19.85
C VAL A 90 8.31 -25.87 -19.66
N THR A 91 7.24 -26.49 -19.19
CA THR A 91 6.03 -25.79 -18.76
C THR A 91 5.72 -26.24 -17.34
N GLU A 92 5.67 -25.29 -16.41
CA GLU A 92 5.44 -25.54 -14.98
C GLU A 92 4.37 -24.61 -14.44
N ASN A 93 3.51 -25.17 -13.61
CA ASN A 93 2.50 -24.42 -12.89
C ASN A 93 3.05 -24.10 -11.49
N GLY A 94 3.45 -22.85 -11.30
CA GLY A 94 3.80 -22.33 -9.99
C GLY A 94 2.59 -21.69 -9.31
N ARG A 95 2.65 -21.60 -8.01
CA ARG A 95 1.65 -20.88 -7.23
C ARG A 95 2.31 -20.09 -6.12
N LEU A 96 1.67 -19.03 -5.76
CA LEU A 96 1.88 -18.43 -4.45
C LEU A 96 1.01 -19.19 -3.46
N LYS A 97 1.60 -19.76 -2.40
CA LYS A 97 0.80 -20.21 -1.27
C LYS A 97 -0.08 -19.04 -0.85
N GLY A 98 -1.40 -19.23 -0.84
CA GLY A 98 -2.32 -18.18 -0.44
C GLY A 98 -1.86 -17.55 0.87
N GLN A 99 -1.67 -16.22 0.86
CA GLN A 99 -1.17 -15.45 1.98
C GLN A 99 -2.28 -14.55 2.53
N ILE A 100 -2.34 -14.46 3.86
CA ILE A 100 -3.17 -13.45 4.52
C ILE A 100 -2.33 -12.20 4.70
N ILE A 101 -2.80 -11.08 4.15
CA ILE A 101 -2.20 -9.76 4.33
C ILE A 101 -3.00 -9.06 5.42
N PRO A 102 -2.44 -8.95 6.64
CA PRO A 102 -3.10 -8.26 7.72
C PRO A 102 -2.92 -6.75 7.59
N ALA A 103 -3.95 -5.99 7.94
CA ALA A 103 -3.85 -4.57 8.19
C ALA A 103 -4.65 -4.18 9.44
N GLY A 104 -4.12 -3.26 10.23
CA GLY A 104 -4.74 -2.77 11.45
C GLY A 104 -4.60 -1.26 11.58
N PHE A 105 -5.65 -0.61 12.04
CA PHE A 105 -5.69 0.84 12.20
C PHE A 105 -6.35 1.21 13.50
N ILE A 106 -5.81 2.23 14.16
CA ILE A 106 -6.43 2.91 15.29
C ILE A 106 -6.40 4.41 15.04
N THR A 107 -7.48 5.09 15.34
CA THR A 107 -7.57 6.55 15.32
C THR A 107 -8.15 7.05 16.64
N HIS A 108 -7.68 8.19 17.08
CA HIS A 108 -8.16 8.85 18.29
C HIS A 108 -8.27 10.37 18.06
N GLN A 109 -9.46 10.89 18.28
CA GLN A 109 -9.70 12.32 18.30
C GLN A 109 -9.24 12.87 19.65
N ILE A 110 -8.16 13.65 19.67
CA ILE A 110 -7.60 14.25 20.87
C ILE A 110 -8.45 15.46 21.30
N ASN A 111 -8.88 16.28 20.32
CA ASN A 111 -9.78 17.41 20.49
C ASN A 111 -10.45 17.75 19.14
N ASP A 112 -11.19 18.85 19.07
CA ASP A 112 -11.94 19.24 17.87
C ASP A 112 -11.08 19.55 16.64
N SER A 113 -9.78 19.74 16.82
CA SER A 113 -8.83 20.09 15.76
C SER A 113 -7.70 19.10 15.57
N LEU A 114 -7.50 18.11 16.47
CA LEU A 114 -6.33 17.24 16.43
C LEU A 114 -6.71 15.77 16.58
N TRP A 115 -6.16 14.96 15.69
CA TRP A 115 -6.28 13.50 15.68
C TRP A 115 -4.91 12.84 15.68
N ALA A 116 -4.81 11.71 16.34
CA ALA A 116 -3.69 10.78 16.27
C ALA A 116 -4.15 9.47 15.62
N GLY A 117 -3.27 8.84 14.89
CA GLY A 117 -3.52 7.54 14.28
C GLY A 117 -2.28 6.66 14.27
N LEU A 118 -2.50 5.36 14.25
CA LEU A 118 -1.47 4.35 14.06
C LEU A 118 -1.97 3.30 13.07
N GLY A 119 -1.19 3.05 12.03
CA GLY A 119 -1.42 1.99 11.06
C GLY A 119 -0.37 0.89 11.17
N LEU A 120 -0.80 -0.35 11.04
CA LEU A 120 0.03 -1.52 10.84
C LEU A 120 -0.38 -2.13 9.50
N THR A 121 0.52 -2.16 8.54
CA THR A 121 0.21 -2.60 7.17
C THR A 121 1.33 -3.44 6.57
N VAL A 122 1.02 -4.10 5.47
CA VAL A 122 1.97 -4.85 4.64
C VAL A 122 2.01 -4.21 3.25
N PRO A 123 2.78 -3.12 3.07
CA PRO A 123 2.74 -2.34 1.84
C PRO A 123 3.36 -3.05 0.63
N TYR A 124 4.26 -4.01 0.85
CA TYR A 124 4.90 -4.77 -0.22
C TYR A 124 4.93 -6.24 0.11
N GLY A 125 4.57 -7.06 -0.85
CA GLY A 125 4.64 -8.51 -0.74
C GLY A 125 4.72 -9.17 -2.11
N MET A 126 5.57 -10.18 -2.20
CA MET A 126 5.67 -11.07 -3.34
C MET A 126 6.22 -12.41 -2.87
N GLY A 127 5.75 -13.46 -3.48
CA GLY A 127 6.32 -14.79 -3.28
C GLY A 127 6.07 -15.66 -4.50
N THR A 128 6.89 -16.66 -4.68
CA THR A 128 6.75 -17.69 -5.70
C THR A 128 7.12 -19.04 -5.09
N GLU A 129 6.38 -20.07 -5.44
CA GLU A 129 6.66 -21.44 -5.04
C GLU A 129 6.43 -22.35 -6.24
N PHE A 130 7.43 -23.12 -6.57
CA PHE A 130 7.41 -24.16 -7.60
C PHE A 130 7.71 -25.52 -6.95
N ASP A 131 7.39 -26.60 -7.64
CA ASP A 131 7.70 -27.94 -7.18
C ASP A 131 9.23 -28.15 -7.07
N GLU A 132 9.66 -28.99 -6.13
CA GLU A 132 11.09 -29.21 -5.85
C GLU A 132 11.89 -29.70 -7.07
N ASN A 133 11.23 -30.34 -8.03
CA ASN A 133 11.84 -30.90 -9.25
C ASN A 133 11.50 -30.08 -10.51
N TRP A 134 11.08 -28.80 -10.37
CA TRP A 134 10.76 -28.02 -11.55
C TRP A 134 12.01 -27.69 -12.40
N GLY A 135 11.85 -27.41 -13.68
CA GLY A 135 12.94 -27.22 -14.64
C GLY A 135 13.92 -26.08 -14.34
N GLY A 136 13.65 -25.23 -13.36
CA GLY A 136 14.52 -24.13 -12.89
C GLY A 136 14.94 -24.29 -11.42
N MET A 137 14.90 -25.49 -10.86
CA MET A 137 15.21 -25.76 -9.45
C MET A 137 16.61 -25.30 -9.01
N ASP A 138 17.56 -25.21 -9.95
CA ASP A 138 18.91 -24.66 -9.76
C ASP A 138 18.93 -23.17 -9.46
N ARG A 139 17.82 -22.45 -9.72
CA ARG A 139 17.63 -21.02 -9.46
C ARG A 139 16.79 -20.72 -8.24
N GLY A 140 16.15 -21.72 -7.69
CA GLY A 140 15.32 -21.64 -6.48
C GLY A 140 13.91 -22.19 -6.69
N THR A 141 13.37 -22.80 -5.67
CA THR A 141 12.01 -23.37 -5.64
C THR A 141 11.04 -22.44 -4.92
N GLU A 142 11.52 -21.64 -3.96
CA GLU A 142 10.71 -20.71 -3.20
C GLU A 142 11.41 -19.36 -3.06
N SER A 143 10.67 -18.28 -3.21
CA SER A 143 11.09 -16.92 -2.91
C SER A 143 9.95 -16.17 -2.24
N MET A 144 10.23 -15.43 -1.17
CA MET A 144 9.24 -14.59 -0.49
C MET A 144 9.87 -13.28 -0.04
N ILE A 145 9.19 -12.19 -0.33
CA ILE A 145 9.47 -10.86 0.20
C ILE A 145 8.19 -10.35 0.86
N LEU A 146 8.29 -9.93 2.10
CA LEU A 146 7.18 -9.34 2.85
C LEU A 146 7.72 -8.19 3.69
N THR A 147 7.06 -7.04 3.64
CA THR A 147 7.42 -5.88 4.46
C THR A 147 6.30 -5.56 5.43
N PHE A 148 6.67 -5.13 6.62
CA PHE A 148 5.73 -4.62 7.63
C PHE A 148 6.01 -3.14 7.85
N ASP A 149 4.95 -2.34 7.87
CA ASP A 149 5.00 -0.91 8.13
C ASP A 149 4.23 -0.57 9.39
N ILE A 150 4.87 0.24 10.25
CA ILE A 150 4.27 0.84 11.45
C ILE A 150 4.21 2.34 11.19
N ASN A 151 3.03 2.87 10.95
CA ASN A 151 2.81 4.22 10.48
C ASN A 151 2.05 5.08 11.51
N PRO A 152 2.75 5.80 12.41
CA PRO A 152 2.13 6.78 13.29
C PRO A 152 1.82 8.07 12.52
N ASN A 153 0.63 8.65 12.77
CA ASN A 153 0.12 9.82 12.08
C ASN A 153 -0.49 10.84 13.02
N LEU A 154 -0.42 12.10 12.63
CA LEU A 154 -1.16 13.19 13.24
C LEU A 154 -1.92 13.93 12.13
N ALA A 155 -3.16 14.34 12.41
CA ALA A 155 -3.95 15.17 11.51
C ALA A 155 -4.48 16.40 12.26
N TRP A 156 -4.30 17.56 11.66
CA TRP A 156 -4.79 18.82 12.19
C TRP A 156 -5.83 19.43 11.25
N LYS A 157 -7.01 19.65 11.79
CA LYS A 157 -8.11 20.34 11.13
C LYS A 157 -7.93 21.86 11.32
N VAL A 158 -7.70 22.57 10.24
CA VAL A 158 -7.60 24.03 10.16
C VAL A 158 -8.94 24.66 9.84
#